data_0fe216ef6dd0d11214e6715bbc260342
#
_entry.id   0fe216ef6dd0d11214e6715bbc260342
#
_cell.length_a   1.000
_cell.length_b   1.000
_cell.length_c   1.000
_cell.angle_alpha   90.00
_cell.angle_beta   90.00
_cell.angle_gamma   90.00
#
_symmetry.space_group_name_H-M   'P 1'
#
loop_
_entity.id
_entity.type
_entity.pdbx_description
1 polymer ?
#
loop_
_entity_poly.entity_id
_entity_poly.type
_entity_poly.pdbx_seq_one_letter_code
_entity_poly.pdbx_strand_id
1 'polypeptide(L)'
;ADGFYIVTKGSFKNTFTKTSSGKKFTKFYKVNDHFGARVLLSGSRRTGTIEALEDSKVVKIDRDTFKVMNKHFVPIKDYFNNYIKDNFKKLD
;
A
#
# COMPACT_ATOMS: atom_id res chain seq x y z
N ALA A 1 -1.25 9.41 -4.56
CA ALA A 1 -0.38 9.57 -3.42
C ALA A 1 0.91 8.78 -3.61
N ASP A 2 2.04 9.45 -3.49
CA ASP A 2 3.35 8.89 -3.78
C ASP A 2 4.09 8.45 -2.52
N GLY A 3 3.40 7.82 -1.60
CA GLY A 3 3.99 7.45 -0.34
C GLY A 3 3.65 6.05 0.10
N PHE A 4 4.41 5.58 1.06
CA PHE A 4 4.13 4.39 1.82
C PHE A 4 3.52 4.83 3.15
N TYR A 5 2.41 4.24 3.53
CA TYR A 5 1.63 4.67 4.68
C TYR A 5 1.47 3.55 5.67
N ILE A 6 1.65 3.86 6.95
CA ILE A 6 1.40 2.94 8.07
C ILE A 6 0.26 3.52 8.90
N VAL A 7 -0.77 2.72 9.15
CA VAL A 7 -1.91 3.13 9.95
C VAL A 7 -1.53 3.09 11.43
N THR A 8 -1.62 4.24 12.10
CA THR A 8 -1.30 4.35 13.53
C THR A 8 -2.54 4.53 14.39
N LYS A 9 -3.66 4.93 13.80
CA LYS A 9 -4.95 5.08 14.50
C LYS A 9 -6.08 4.87 13.50
N GLY A 10 -7.15 4.24 13.93
CA GLY A 10 -8.38 4.10 13.17
C GLY A 10 -8.32 3.04 12.09
N SER A 11 -9.09 3.24 11.04
CA SER A 11 -9.18 2.28 9.95
C SER A 11 -9.49 2.96 8.63
N PHE A 12 -9.12 2.27 7.54
CA PHE A 12 -9.30 2.74 6.17
C PHE A 12 -9.88 1.65 5.30
N LYS A 13 -10.52 2.09 4.22
CA LYS A 13 -11.04 1.21 3.19
C LYS A 13 -10.41 1.60 1.86
N ASN A 14 -9.94 0.61 1.11
CA ASN A 14 -9.48 0.79 -0.26
C ASN A 14 -10.43 0.06 -1.20
N THR A 15 -11.05 0.81 -2.10
CA THR A 15 -11.88 0.24 -3.17
C THR A 15 -11.11 0.38 -4.47
N PHE A 16 -10.89 -0.73 -5.16
CA PHE A 16 -10.11 -0.75 -6.39
C PHE A 16 -10.74 -1.68 -7.43
N THR A 17 -10.41 -1.43 -8.68
CA THR A 17 -10.94 -2.20 -9.81
C THR A 17 -9.85 -3.10 -10.38
N LYS A 18 -10.16 -4.38 -10.54
CA LYS A 18 -9.29 -5.32 -11.24
C LYS A 18 -9.34 -5.03 -12.73
N THR A 19 -8.18 -4.76 -13.33
CA THR A 19 -8.09 -4.34 -14.73
C THR A 19 -8.58 -5.39 -15.71
N SER A 20 -8.34 -6.65 -15.42
CA SER A 20 -8.69 -7.75 -16.34
C SER A 20 -10.18 -8.04 -16.43
N SER A 21 -10.95 -7.80 -15.38
CA SER A 21 -12.36 -8.17 -15.29
C SER A 21 -13.32 -7.02 -15.08
N GLY A 22 -12.80 -5.84 -14.73
CA GLY A 22 -13.61 -4.69 -14.34
C GLY A 22 -14.31 -4.84 -12.99
N LYS A 23 -14.06 -5.91 -12.28
CA LYS A 23 -14.66 -6.12 -10.94
C LYS A 23 -14.03 -5.22 -9.91
N LYS A 24 -14.87 -4.75 -8.97
CA LYS A 24 -14.43 -3.95 -7.84
C LYS A 24 -14.15 -4.83 -6.64
N PHE A 25 -13.10 -4.48 -5.92
CA PHE A 25 -12.71 -5.16 -4.68
C PHE A 25 -12.53 -4.13 -3.59
N THR A 26 -12.76 -4.58 -2.35
CA THR A 26 -12.57 -3.73 -1.17
C THR A 26 -11.58 -4.40 -0.23
N LYS A 27 -10.62 -3.63 0.25
CA LYS A 27 -9.66 -4.07 1.26
C LYS A 27 -9.70 -3.11 2.43
N PHE A 28 -9.66 -3.66 3.64
CA PHE A 28 -9.70 -2.88 4.87
C PHE A 28 -8.31 -2.88 5.52
N TYR A 29 -7.96 -1.74 6.10
CA TYR A 29 -6.70 -1.55 6.84
C TYR A 29 -7.02 -1.08 8.24
N LYS A 30 -6.31 -1.61 9.21
CA LYS A 30 -6.41 -1.28 10.63
C LYS A 30 -5.04 -0.86 11.15
N VAL A 31 -4.98 -0.52 12.44
CA VAL A 31 -3.71 -0.15 13.08
C VAL A 31 -2.65 -1.21 12.83
N ASN A 32 -1.45 -0.78 12.48
CA ASN A 32 -0.27 -1.54 12.07
C ASN A 32 -0.30 -2.07 10.64
N ASP A 33 -1.40 -1.96 9.93
CA ASP A 33 -1.42 -2.25 8.49
C ASP A 33 -0.75 -1.12 7.72
N HIS A 34 -0.32 -1.42 6.49
CA HIS A 34 0.32 -0.45 5.62
C HIS A 34 -0.22 -0.56 4.20
N PHE A 35 -0.07 0.50 3.45
CA PHE A 35 -0.46 0.54 2.04
C PHE A 35 0.44 1.51 1.26
N GLY A 36 0.39 1.41 -0.05
CA GLY A 36 1.18 2.25 -0.95
C GLY A 36 2.52 1.66 -1.39
N ALA A 37 2.89 0.48 -0.88
CA ALA A 37 4.17 -0.15 -1.21
C ALA A 37 4.29 -0.46 -2.71
N ARG A 38 3.22 -0.90 -3.35
CA ARG A 38 3.23 -1.24 -4.77
C ARG A 38 3.66 -0.07 -5.65
N VAL A 39 3.14 1.12 -5.38
CA VAL A 39 3.48 2.32 -6.13
C VAL A 39 4.96 2.64 -6.02
N LEU A 40 5.52 2.51 -4.82
CA LEU A 40 6.92 2.82 -4.55
C LEU A 40 7.88 1.80 -5.16
N LEU A 41 7.52 0.52 -5.13
CA LEU A 41 8.40 -0.55 -5.59
C LEU A 41 8.31 -0.80 -7.09
N SER A 42 7.13 -0.72 -7.67
CA SER A 42 6.92 -1.05 -9.08
C SER A 42 6.67 0.17 -9.97
N GLY A 43 6.45 1.34 -9.38
CA GLY A 43 6.08 2.54 -10.12
C GLY A 43 4.67 2.49 -10.69
N SER A 44 3.90 1.46 -10.39
CA SER A 44 2.53 1.33 -10.85
C SER A 44 1.64 2.39 -10.23
N ARG A 45 0.70 2.93 -11.00
CA ARG A 45 -0.27 3.87 -10.48
C ARG A 45 -1.30 3.14 -9.62
N ARG A 46 -1.72 3.82 -8.55
CA ARG A 46 -2.82 3.34 -7.74
C ARG A 46 -4.12 3.50 -8.52
N THR A 47 -4.89 2.43 -8.59
CA THR A 47 -6.17 2.41 -9.29
C THR A 47 -7.36 2.45 -8.34
N GLY A 48 -7.10 2.57 -7.04
CA GLY A 48 -8.14 2.53 -6.02
C GLY A 48 -8.34 3.86 -5.33
N THR A 49 -9.40 3.92 -4.54
CA THR A 49 -9.72 5.04 -3.67
C THR A 49 -9.61 4.60 -2.22
N ILE A 50 -8.81 5.33 -1.44
CA ILE A 50 -8.63 5.06 -0.01
C ILE A 50 -9.37 6.13 0.77
N GLU A 51 -10.21 5.69 1.70
CA GLU A 51 -10.95 6.59 2.57
C GLU A 51 -10.89 6.12 4.02
N ALA A 52 -10.86 7.08 4.93
CA ALA A 52 -10.92 6.79 6.35
C ALA A 52 -12.35 6.41 6.73
N LEU A 53 -12.49 5.36 7.52
CA LEU A 53 -13.78 4.89 8.03
C LEU A 53 -14.13 5.52 9.36
N GLU A 54 -13.16 6.12 10.01
CA GLU A 54 -13.29 6.77 11.32
C GLU A 54 -12.20 7.82 11.44
N ASP A 55 -12.09 8.47 12.59
CA ASP A 55 -11.01 9.39 12.88
C ASP A 55 -9.69 8.62 12.91
N SER A 56 -8.82 8.85 11.94
CA SER A 56 -7.68 8.00 11.66
C SER A 56 -6.41 8.81 11.47
N LYS A 57 -5.28 8.14 11.72
CA LYS A 57 -3.94 8.71 11.50
C LYS A 57 -3.06 7.71 10.78
N VAL A 58 -2.18 8.26 9.94
CA VAL A 58 -1.15 7.47 9.24
C VAL A 58 0.19 8.17 9.38
N VAL A 59 1.25 7.37 9.33
CA VAL A 59 2.61 7.87 9.12
C VAL A 59 2.94 7.67 7.66
N LYS A 60 3.33 8.75 6.99
CA LYS A 60 3.73 8.70 5.59
C LYS A 60 5.25 8.65 5.47
N ILE A 61 5.73 7.70 4.66
CA ILE A 61 7.12 7.64 4.25
C ILE A 61 7.14 8.00 2.77
N ASP A 62 7.84 9.07 2.41
CA ASP A 62 7.90 9.51 1.02
C ASP A 62 8.77 8.58 0.18
N ARG A 63 8.71 8.78 -1.14
CA ARG A 63 9.44 7.93 -2.08
C ARG A 63 10.95 7.96 -1.85
N ASP A 64 11.51 9.14 -1.62
CA ASP A 64 12.97 9.27 -1.47
C ASP A 64 13.45 8.60 -0.19
N THR A 65 12.75 8.80 0.91
CA THR A 65 13.06 8.13 2.18
C THR A 65 12.93 6.61 2.03
N PHE A 66 11.87 6.16 1.38
CA PHE A 66 11.66 4.74 1.14
C PHE A 66 12.79 4.14 0.30
N LYS A 67 13.24 4.83 -0.73
CA LYS A 67 14.37 4.38 -1.57
C LYS A 67 15.65 4.23 -0.78
N VAL A 68 15.94 5.19 0.09
CA VAL A 68 17.12 5.12 0.97
C VAL A 68 17.03 3.92 1.89
N MET A 69 15.89 3.74 2.56
CA MET A 69 15.66 2.59 3.43
C MET A 69 15.80 1.27 2.66
N ASN A 70 15.17 1.19 1.50
CA ASN A 70 15.18 -0.02 0.68
C ASN A 70 16.58 -0.38 0.18
N LYS A 71 17.41 0.63 -0.11
CA LYS A 71 18.79 0.44 -0.55
C LYS A 71 19.68 -0.13 0.56
N HIS A 72 19.49 0.35 1.78
CA HIS A 72 20.35 -0.01 2.92
C HIS A 72 19.83 -1.19 3.74
N PHE A 73 18.57 -1.54 3.60
CA PHE A 73 17.91 -2.57 4.40
C PHE A 73 17.27 -3.62 3.49
N VAL A 74 18.12 -4.51 2.95
CA VAL A 74 17.69 -5.61 2.07
C VAL A 74 16.51 -6.41 2.62
N PRO A 75 16.45 -6.74 3.92
CA PRO A 75 15.28 -7.46 4.47
C PRO A 75 13.96 -6.71 4.30
N ILE A 76 13.98 -5.38 4.35
CA ILE A 76 12.78 -4.57 4.12
C ILE A 76 12.32 -4.71 2.67
N LYS A 77 13.25 -4.67 1.72
CA LYS A 77 12.96 -4.87 0.31
C LYS A 77 12.29 -6.22 0.06
N ASP A 78 12.85 -7.27 0.62
CA ASP A 78 12.30 -8.62 0.47
C ASP A 78 10.90 -8.72 1.08
N TYR A 79 10.70 -8.14 2.25
CA TYR A 79 9.40 -8.11 2.90
C TYR A 79 8.35 -7.45 2.00
N PHE A 80 8.65 -6.27 1.45
CA PHE A 80 7.68 -5.56 0.62
C PHE A 80 7.45 -6.25 -0.73
N ASN A 81 8.47 -6.84 -1.33
CA ASN A 81 8.30 -7.62 -2.54
C ASN A 81 7.38 -8.82 -2.32
N ASN A 82 7.54 -9.51 -1.21
CA ASN A 82 6.68 -10.61 -0.83
C ASN A 82 5.26 -10.13 -0.53
N TYR A 83 5.13 -9.00 0.15
CA TYR A 83 3.84 -8.40 0.42
C TYR A 83 3.07 -8.10 -0.86
N ILE A 84 3.73 -7.52 -1.85
CA ILE A 84 3.11 -7.22 -3.15
C ILE A 84 2.70 -8.51 -3.85
N LYS A 85 3.57 -9.50 -3.88
CA LYS A 85 3.30 -10.80 -4.46
C LYS A 85 2.06 -11.44 -3.86
N ASP A 86 1.95 -11.41 -2.53
CA ASP A 86 0.86 -12.08 -1.82
C ASP A 86 -0.47 -11.32 -1.89
N ASN A 87 -0.41 -9.98 -1.91
CA ASN A 87 -1.60 -9.14 -1.77
C ASN A 87 -2.10 -8.52 -3.06
N PHE A 88 -1.26 -8.41 -4.10
CA PHE A 88 -1.63 -7.72 -5.34
C PHE A 88 -1.52 -8.59 -6.59
N LYS A 89 -0.64 -9.54 -6.62
CA LYS A 89 -0.45 -10.40 -7.79
C LYS A 89 -1.71 -11.15 -8.18
N LYS A 90 -2.47 -11.61 -7.20
CA LYS A 90 -3.71 -12.35 -7.42
C LYS A 90 -4.87 -11.47 -7.85
N LEU A 91 -4.75 -10.15 -7.74
CA LEU A 91 -5.82 -9.20 -8.04
C LEU A 91 -5.78 -8.70 -9.48
N ASP A 92 -4.67 -8.88 -10.12
CA ASP A 92 -4.45 -8.55 -11.52
C ASP A 92 -4.25 -9.82 -12.34
#